data_49bde696a1bbf6c1c3beca41687b89f1
#
_entry.id   49bde696a1bbf6c1c3beca41687b89f1
#
_cell.length_a   1.000
_cell.length_b   1.000
_cell.length_c   1.000
_cell.angle_alpha   90.00
_cell.angle_beta   90.00
_cell.angle_gamma   90.00
#
_symmetry.space_group_name_H-M   'P 1'
#
loop_
_entity.id
_entity.type
_entity.pdbx_description
1 polymer ?
#
loop_
_entity_poly.entity_id
_entity_poly.type
_entity_poly.pdbx_seq_one_letter_code
_entity_poly.pdbx_strand_id
1 'polypeptide(L)'
;NIRKIMSNLKKADLITTQTGKANPILARPPEEISLLDVYKSIEGNTNLIHVDPKTNPDCVVGANIQQVLTSKYDLLQQKIEFEMEKIKLDSIVRDISVLESKDRPQNMEIIEKFL
;
A
#
# COMPACT_ATOMS: atom_id res chain seq x y z
N ASN A 1 -10.12 -3.66 -9.85
CA ASN A 1 -10.15 -4.92 -10.58
C ASN A 1 -8.89 -5.73 -10.28
N ILE A 2 -9.10 -7.00 -9.96
CA ILE A 2 -8.03 -7.89 -9.49
C ILE A 2 -6.92 -8.06 -10.53
N ARG A 3 -7.27 -8.18 -11.80
CA ARG A 3 -6.27 -8.34 -12.88
C ARG A 3 -5.34 -7.14 -12.99
N LYS A 4 -5.90 -5.95 -12.83
CA LYS A 4 -5.11 -4.70 -12.88
C LYS A 4 -4.16 -4.61 -11.70
N ILE A 5 -4.64 -4.94 -10.51
CA ILE A 5 -3.83 -4.97 -9.29
C ILE A 5 -2.69 -5.97 -9.43
N MET A 6 -2.99 -7.18 -9.89
CA MET A 6 -1.98 -8.21 -10.12
C MET A 6 -0.93 -7.78 -11.14
N SER A 7 -1.35 -7.15 -12.22
CA SER A 7 -0.46 -6.61 -13.24
C SER A 7 0.47 -5.54 -12.65
N ASN A 8 -0.06 -4.64 -11.83
CA ASN A 8 0.71 -3.58 -11.18
C ASN A 8 1.75 -4.15 -10.20
N LEU A 9 1.35 -5.13 -9.40
CA LEU A 9 2.26 -5.81 -8.47
C LEU A 9 3.39 -6.51 -9.21
N LYS A 10 3.08 -7.14 -10.35
CA LYS A 10 4.05 -7.83 -11.18
C LYS A 10 5.05 -6.87 -11.80
N LYS A 11 4.59 -5.72 -12.31
CA LYS A 11 5.45 -4.68 -12.88
C LYS A 11 6.39 -4.08 -11.84
N ALA A 12 5.97 -4.05 -10.58
CA ALA A 12 6.79 -3.54 -9.48
C ALA A 12 7.74 -4.58 -8.90
N ASP A 13 7.80 -5.78 -9.49
CA ASP A 13 8.65 -6.89 -9.03
C ASP A 13 8.31 -7.35 -7.60
N LEU A 14 7.05 -7.26 -7.23
CA LEU A 14 6.57 -7.74 -5.92
C LEU A 14 6.07 -9.17 -5.99
N ILE A 15 5.54 -9.58 -7.13
CA ILE A 15 5.09 -10.95 -7.38
C ILE A 15 5.61 -11.45 -8.73
N THR A 16 5.67 -12.76 -8.87
CA THR A 16 5.95 -13.43 -10.14
C THR A 16 4.87 -14.47 -10.40
N THR A 17 4.67 -14.76 -11.69
CA THR A 17 3.77 -15.81 -12.13
C THR A 17 4.55 -16.78 -13.00
N GLN A 18 4.24 -18.08 -12.86
CA GLN A 18 4.85 -19.11 -13.69
C GLN A 18 3.84 -19.61 -14.72
N THR A 19 4.32 -19.84 -15.94
CA THR A 19 3.48 -20.39 -17.01
C THR A 19 2.89 -21.75 -16.59
N GLY A 20 1.57 -21.88 -16.72
CA GLY A 20 0.86 -23.10 -16.35
C GLY A 20 0.50 -23.22 -14.88
N LYS A 21 0.87 -22.24 -14.04
CA LYS A 21 0.50 -22.20 -12.63
C LYS A 21 -0.42 -21.02 -12.35
N ALA A 22 -1.54 -21.28 -11.66
CA ALA A 22 -2.56 -20.28 -11.39
C ALA A 22 -2.18 -19.32 -10.25
N ASN A 23 -1.31 -19.75 -9.33
CA ASN A 23 -1.01 -18.97 -8.12
C ASN A 23 0.26 -18.16 -8.30
N PRO A 24 0.21 -16.84 -8.07
CA PRO A 24 1.42 -16.02 -8.02
C PRO A 24 2.23 -16.31 -6.76
N ILE A 25 3.53 -16.05 -6.83
CA ILE A 25 4.43 -16.15 -5.68
C ILE A 25 5.11 -14.81 -5.47
N LEU A 26 5.57 -14.57 -4.26
CA LEU A 26 6.32 -13.35 -3.95
C LEU A 26 7.67 -13.37 -4.68
N ALA A 27 8.02 -12.24 -5.30
CA ALA A 27 9.30 -12.09 -6.00
C ALA A 27 10.45 -11.85 -5.03
N ARG A 28 10.15 -11.35 -3.83
CA ARG A 28 11.11 -11.07 -2.77
C ARG A 28 10.59 -11.58 -1.44
N PRO A 29 11.46 -11.84 -0.45
CA PRO A 29 11.01 -12.23 0.88
C PRO A 29 10.05 -11.16 1.48
N PRO A 30 9.03 -11.58 2.24
CA PRO A 30 8.06 -10.64 2.79
C PRO A 30 8.68 -9.61 3.75
N GLU A 31 9.80 -9.91 4.39
CA GLU A 31 10.51 -8.95 5.24
C GLU A 31 11.20 -7.85 4.42
N GLU A 32 11.30 -7.99 3.10
CA GLU A 32 11.88 -6.99 2.21
C GLU A 32 10.83 -6.21 1.43
N ILE A 33 9.56 -6.54 1.58
CA ILE A 33 8.46 -5.83 0.92
C ILE A 33 7.77 -4.95 1.94
N SER A 34 7.76 -3.63 1.69
CA SER A 34 7.09 -2.68 2.57
C SER A 34 5.67 -2.36 2.09
N LEU A 35 4.86 -1.84 3.01
CA LEU A 35 3.55 -1.30 2.64
C LEU A 35 3.70 -0.17 1.60
N LEU A 36 4.80 0.58 1.67
CA LEU A 36 5.10 1.63 0.69
C LEU A 36 5.30 1.05 -0.71
N ASP A 37 6.00 -0.09 -0.83
CA ASP A 37 6.20 -0.75 -2.13
C ASP A 37 4.86 -1.13 -2.76
N VAL A 38 3.95 -1.69 -1.96
CA VAL A 38 2.61 -2.07 -2.42
C VAL A 38 1.79 -0.84 -2.81
N TYR A 39 1.81 0.18 -1.97
CA TYR A 39 1.10 1.44 -2.21
C TYR A 39 1.55 2.07 -3.53
N LYS A 40 2.85 2.20 -3.75
CA LYS A 40 3.39 2.81 -4.98
C LYS A 40 3.09 1.98 -6.22
N SER A 41 3.04 0.66 -6.09
CA SER A 41 2.71 -0.21 -7.23
C SER A 41 1.28 -0.04 -7.71
N ILE A 42 0.36 0.24 -6.78
CA ILE A 42 -1.07 0.37 -7.07
C ILE A 42 -1.45 1.81 -7.40
N GLU A 43 -0.98 2.76 -6.59
CA GLU A 43 -1.38 4.18 -6.70
C GLU A 43 -0.44 5.01 -7.57
N GLY A 44 0.74 4.49 -7.88
CA GLY A 44 1.73 5.23 -8.67
C GLY A 44 2.18 6.49 -7.95
N ASN A 45 2.05 7.63 -8.62
CA ASN A 45 2.41 8.93 -8.04
C ASN A 45 1.22 9.67 -7.41
N THR A 46 0.10 8.99 -7.25
CA THR A 46 -1.10 9.58 -6.66
C THR A 46 -0.95 9.72 -5.16
N ASN A 47 -1.20 10.90 -4.63
CA ASN A 47 -1.15 11.17 -3.20
C ASN A 47 -2.44 10.72 -2.52
N LEU A 48 -2.35 10.35 -1.23
CA LEU A 48 -3.51 9.98 -0.43
C LEU A 48 -4.38 11.18 -0.10
N ILE A 49 -3.77 12.35 0.07
CA ILE A 49 -4.45 13.58 0.43
C ILE A 49 -4.43 14.51 -0.77
N HIS A 50 -5.59 15.00 -1.17
CA HIS A 50 -5.75 15.85 -2.34
C HIS A 50 -6.28 17.22 -1.96
N VAL A 51 -5.81 18.24 -2.65
CA VAL A 51 -6.33 19.60 -2.53
C VAL A 51 -7.48 19.76 -3.52
N ASP A 52 -8.59 20.35 -3.06
CA ASP A 52 -9.72 20.66 -3.94
C ASP A 52 -9.29 21.70 -4.97
N PRO A 53 -9.40 21.41 -6.30
CA PRO A 53 -9.03 22.34 -7.33
C PRO A 53 -10.03 23.49 -7.51
N LYS A 54 -11.23 23.37 -6.93
CA LYS A 54 -12.30 24.36 -7.09
C LYS A 54 -12.31 25.33 -5.93
N THR A 55 -11.71 26.50 -6.13
CA THR A 55 -11.74 27.58 -5.15
C THR A 55 -12.11 28.89 -5.86
N ASN A 56 -12.63 29.85 -5.08
CA ASN A 56 -12.99 31.15 -5.60
C ASN A 56 -11.73 32.04 -5.75
N PRO A 57 -11.29 32.38 -6.98
CA PRO A 57 -10.07 33.17 -7.18
C PRO A 57 -10.20 34.63 -6.73
N ASP A 58 -11.42 35.13 -6.54
CA ASP A 58 -11.66 36.48 -6.10
C ASP A 58 -11.62 36.66 -4.58
N CYS A 59 -11.60 35.56 -3.84
CA CYS A 59 -11.48 35.56 -2.39
C CYS A 59 -10.00 35.45 -2.00
N VAL A 60 -9.56 36.24 -1.00
CA VAL A 60 -8.17 36.16 -0.51
C VAL A 60 -7.80 34.74 -0.08
N VAL A 61 -8.69 34.07 0.64
CA VAL A 61 -8.48 32.69 1.04
C VAL A 61 -8.53 31.76 -0.18
N GLY A 62 -9.58 31.90 -1.01
CA GLY A 62 -9.77 31.04 -2.18
C GLY A 62 -8.65 31.14 -3.20
N ALA A 63 -8.02 32.32 -3.33
CA ALA A 63 -6.93 32.55 -4.26
C ALA A 63 -5.62 31.86 -3.79
N ASN A 64 -5.46 31.61 -2.50
CA ASN A 64 -4.18 31.17 -1.93
C ASN A 64 -4.24 29.82 -1.24
N ILE A 65 -5.43 29.34 -0.88
CA ILE A 65 -5.58 28.14 -0.04
C ILE A 65 -4.98 26.89 -0.68
N GLN A 66 -5.10 26.75 -2.00
CA GLN A 66 -4.58 25.58 -2.70
C GLN A 66 -3.06 25.48 -2.55
N GLN A 67 -2.35 26.59 -2.75
CA GLN A 67 -0.90 26.61 -2.64
C GLN A 67 -0.45 26.35 -1.21
N VAL A 68 -1.13 26.95 -0.23
CA VAL A 68 -0.82 26.76 1.18
C VAL A 68 -1.05 25.32 1.61
N LEU A 69 -2.22 24.75 1.26
CA LEU A 69 -2.54 23.37 1.59
C LEU A 69 -1.65 22.37 0.87
N THR A 70 -1.28 22.63 -0.39
CA THR A 70 -0.40 21.75 -1.14
C THR A 70 0.92 21.52 -0.41
N SER A 71 1.54 22.58 0.10
CA SER A 71 2.80 22.41 0.84
C SER A 71 2.62 21.62 2.14
N LYS A 72 1.49 21.81 2.83
CA LYS A 72 1.17 21.06 4.06
C LYS A 72 0.89 19.60 3.75
N TYR A 73 0.13 19.34 2.70
CA TYR A 73 -0.22 17.97 2.30
C TYR A 73 1.00 17.20 1.76
N ASP A 74 1.92 17.89 1.08
CA ASP A 74 3.17 17.25 0.65
C ASP A 74 4.01 16.81 1.85
N LEU A 75 4.07 17.62 2.89
CA LEU A 75 4.77 17.24 4.12
C LEU A 75 4.11 16.03 4.78
N LEU A 76 2.78 16.04 4.87
CA LEU A 76 2.03 14.92 5.44
C LEU A 76 2.21 13.65 4.61
N GLN A 77 2.19 13.77 3.27
CA GLN A 77 2.41 12.64 2.38
C GLN A 77 3.79 12.02 2.60
N GLN A 78 4.83 12.84 2.74
CA GLN A 78 6.17 12.36 3.01
C GLN A 78 6.24 11.58 4.33
N LYS A 79 5.57 12.08 5.36
CA LYS A 79 5.54 11.41 6.66
C LYS A 79 4.78 10.09 6.61
N ILE A 80 3.67 10.05 5.86
CA ILE A 80 2.90 8.82 5.66
C ILE A 80 3.77 7.78 4.95
N GLU A 81 4.45 8.17 3.87
CA GLU A 81 5.31 7.25 3.11
C GLU A 81 6.49 6.76 3.95
N PHE A 82 7.05 7.61 4.79
CA PHE A 82 8.12 7.22 5.70
C PHE A 82 7.65 6.13 6.68
N GLU A 83 6.45 6.27 7.22
CA GLU A 83 5.88 5.26 8.12
C GLU A 83 5.50 3.98 7.37
N MET A 84 4.99 4.09 6.14
CA MET A 84 4.67 2.94 5.30
C MET A 84 5.90 2.09 5.00
N GLU A 85 7.05 2.71 4.83
CA GLU A 85 8.29 1.98 4.55
C GLU A 85 8.72 1.09 5.71
N LYS A 86 8.36 1.45 6.93
CA LYS A 86 8.68 0.67 8.12
C LYS A 86 7.78 -0.54 8.32
N ILE A 87 6.62 -0.54 7.70
CA ILE A 87 5.66 -1.65 7.81
C ILE A 87 5.98 -2.67 6.74
N LYS A 88 6.49 -3.83 7.14
CA LYS A 88 6.88 -4.89 6.22
C LYS A 88 5.77 -5.93 6.10
N LEU A 89 5.74 -6.59 4.95
CA LEU A 89 4.70 -7.57 4.64
C LEU A 89 4.71 -8.74 5.63
N ASP A 90 5.87 -9.15 6.12
CA ASP A 90 5.98 -10.24 7.09
C ASP A 90 5.23 -9.92 8.40
N SER A 91 5.26 -8.66 8.86
CA SER A 91 4.53 -8.26 10.06
C SER A 91 3.01 -8.31 9.84
N ILE A 92 2.55 -7.93 8.65
CA ILE A 92 1.13 -8.00 8.29
C ILE A 92 0.66 -9.45 8.26
N VAL A 93 1.44 -10.33 7.63
CA VAL A 93 1.13 -11.77 7.57
C VAL A 93 1.09 -12.36 8.97
N ARG A 94 2.06 -11.98 9.82
CA ARG A 94 2.10 -12.44 11.21
C ARG A 94 0.87 -11.99 11.99
N ASP A 95 0.47 -10.73 11.83
CA ASP A 95 -0.70 -10.19 12.53
C ASP A 95 -1.99 -10.90 12.09
N ILE A 96 -2.13 -11.17 10.80
CA ILE A 96 -3.25 -11.95 10.28
C ILE A 96 -3.25 -13.35 10.89
N SER A 97 -2.10 -13.99 10.95
CA SER A 97 -1.95 -15.36 11.48
C SER A 97 -2.29 -15.43 12.96
N VAL A 98 -1.88 -14.43 13.74
CA VAL A 98 -2.21 -14.35 15.16
C VAL A 98 -3.72 -14.21 15.37
N LEU A 99 -4.37 -13.33 14.62
CA LEU A 99 -5.81 -13.14 14.70
C LEU A 99 -6.57 -14.41 14.27
N GLU A 100 -6.12 -15.05 13.20
CA GLU A 100 -6.76 -16.27 12.71
C GLU A 100 -6.63 -17.42 13.72
N SER A 101 -5.46 -17.59 14.34
CA SER A 101 -5.24 -18.62 15.35
C SER A 101 -6.12 -18.42 16.60
N LYS A 102 -6.42 -17.16 16.92
CA LYS A 102 -7.27 -16.81 18.05
C LYS A 102 -8.75 -17.04 17.73
N ASP A 103 -9.19 -16.56 16.56
CA ASP A 103 -10.61 -16.55 16.19
C ASP A 103 -11.04 -17.87 15.52
N ARG A 104 -10.18 -18.50 14.77
CA ARG A 104 -10.45 -19.75 14.04
C ARG A 104 -9.27 -20.71 14.15
N PRO A 105 -9.05 -21.32 15.33
CA PRO A 105 -7.89 -22.19 15.55
C PRO A 105 -7.88 -23.45 14.68
N GLN A 106 -9.02 -23.83 14.09
CA GLN A 106 -9.10 -24.95 13.16
C GLN A 106 -8.26 -24.72 11.89
N ASN A 107 -7.87 -23.48 11.59
CA ASN A 107 -7.07 -23.13 10.42
C ASN A 107 -5.57 -23.10 10.70
N MET A 108 -5.12 -23.65 11.84
CA MET A 108 -3.71 -23.63 12.24
C MET A 108 -2.76 -24.23 11.20
N GLU A 109 -3.17 -25.28 10.51
CA GLU A 109 -2.35 -25.90 9.46
C GLU A 109 -2.03 -24.93 8.32
N ILE A 110 -3.01 -24.08 7.95
CA ILE A 110 -2.84 -23.07 6.92
C ILE A 110 -1.92 -21.97 7.42
N ILE A 111 -2.11 -21.55 8.68
CA ILE A 111 -1.36 -20.47 9.31
C ILE A 111 0.12 -20.83 9.48
N GLU A 112 0.43 -22.05 9.86
CA GLU A 112 1.80 -22.50 10.13
C GLU A 112 2.70 -22.33 8.90
N LYS A 113 2.13 -22.36 7.70
CA LYS A 113 2.87 -22.15 6.45
C LYS A 113 3.41 -20.72 6.32
N PHE A 114 2.85 -19.76 7.06
CA PHE A 114 3.22 -18.36 7.00
C PHE A 114 3.99 -17.87 8.23
N LEU A 115 4.14 -18.73 9.22
CA LEU A 115 4.96 -18.45 10.41
C LEU A 115 6.40 -19.05 10.27
#